data_a28c4e6860f918fa8c0517d189318b06
#
_entry.id   a28c4e6860f918fa8c0517d189318b06
#
_cell.length_a   1.000
_cell.length_b   1.000
_cell.length_c   1.000
_cell.angle_alpha   90.00
_cell.angle_beta   90.00
_cell.angle_gamma   90.00
#
_symmetry.space_group_name_H-M   'P 1'
#
loop_
_entity.id
_entity.type
_entity.pdbx_description
1 polymer ?
#
loop_
_entity_poly.entity_id
_entity_poly.type
_entity_poly.pdbx_seq_one_letter_code
_entity_poly.pdbx_strand_id
1 'polypeptide(L)'
;MVYITEAHPTDVWQTGSNLKENVLFSSPRSEEERTQLAGTCVRKLGIEIPAVVDEFGNSTESAYTAWPERLYLIDRTGRVSYKSKPGPYGFKPDELRTALHNLTGQ
;
A
#
# COMPACT_ATOMS: atom_id res chain seq x y z
N MET A 1 -1.60 -3.24 -6.68
CA MET A 1 -1.39 -2.80 -5.27
C MET A 1 -0.71 -3.90 -4.49
N VAL A 2 0.21 -3.56 -3.60
CA VAL A 2 0.79 -4.53 -2.67
C VAL A 2 0.37 -4.15 -1.25
N TYR A 3 -0.27 -5.08 -0.55
CA TYR A 3 -0.60 -4.91 0.86
C TYR A 3 0.64 -5.26 1.70
N ILE A 4 1.11 -4.31 2.47
CA ILE A 4 2.33 -4.43 3.28
C ILE A 4 2.00 -4.40 4.77
N THR A 5 3.02 -4.28 5.61
CA THR A 5 2.87 -4.18 7.07
C THR A 5 1.84 -3.11 7.45
N GLU A 6 0.95 -3.49 8.33
CA GLU A 6 -0.14 -2.65 8.83
C GLU A 6 0.40 -1.38 9.48
N ALA A 7 -0.12 -0.22 9.08
CA ALA A 7 0.36 1.05 9.59
C ALA A 7 -0.25 1.40 10.95
N HIS A 8 -1.52 1.08 11.16
CA HIS A 8 -2.25 1.49 12.36
C HIS A 8 -3.15 0.36 12.89
N PRO A 9 -2.56 -0.78 13.33
CA PRO A 9 -3.36 -1.84 13.93
C PRO A 9 -3.88 -1.40 15.31
N THR A 10 -4.98 -2.00 15.76
CA THR A 10 -5.64 -1.62 17.02
C THR A 10 -4.77 -1.85 18.25
N ASP A 11 -3.86 -2.81 18.18
CA ASP A 11 -2.99 -3.19 19.31
C ASP A 11 -1.72 -2.35 19.39
N VAL A 12 -1.49 -1.44 18.43
CA VAL A 12 -0.31 -0.54 18.41
C VAL A 12 -0.76 0.92 18.45
N TRP A 13 -1.31 1.41 17.35
CA TRP A 13 -1.71 2.80 17.24
C TRP A 13 -2.79 2.96 16.18
N GLN A 14 -3.88 3.68 16.51
CA GLN A 14 -5.04 3.81 15.64
C GLN A 14 -5.23 5.26 15.19
N THR A 15 -5.73 5.46 13.97
CA THR A 15 -6.06 6.78 13.44
C THR A 15 -7.56 7.02 13.42
N GLY A 16 -7.96 8.30 13.46
CA GLY A 16 -9.36 8.67 13.35
C GLY A 16 -10.00 8.25 12.03
N SER A 17 -9.24 8.25 10.93
CA SER A 17 -9.78 7.82 9.63
C SER A 17 -10.09 6.33 9.61
N ASN A 18 -9.25 5.48 10.23
CA ASN A 18 -9.55 4.05 10.36
C ASN A 18 -10.80 3.81 11.18
N LEU A 19 -10.98 4.56 12.27
CA LEU A 19 -12.20 4.48 13.09
C LEU A 19 -13.43 4.87 12.27
N LYS A 20 -13.33 5.96 11.52
CA LYS A 20 -14.43 6.47 10.71
C LYS A 20 -14.83 5.50 9.60
N GLU A 21 -13.87 4.82 8.97
CA GLU A 21 -14.13 3.87 7.90
C GLU A 21 -14.37 2.46 8.40
N ASN A 22 -14.39 2.26 9.72
CA ASN A 22 -14.59 0.95 10.33
C ASN A 22 -13.53 -0.07 9.89
N VAL A 23 -12.27 0.38 9.76
CA VAL A 23 -11.12 -0.46 9.42
C VAL A 23 -10.27 -0.62 10.67
N LEU A 24 -10.72 -1.53 11.56
CA LEU A 24 -10.12 -1.73 12.88
C LEU A 24 -9.65 -3.18 13.02
N PHE A 25 -8.35 -3.38 12.95
CA PHE A 25 -7.75 -4.71 13.04
C PHE A 25 -6.51 -4.69 13.92
N SER A 26 -6.30 -5.77 14.68
CA SER A 26 -5.03 -5.98 15.38
C SER A 26 -3.96 -6.45 14.43
N SER A 27 -2.69 -6.40 14.86
CA SER A 27 -1.58 -6.91 14.05
C SER A 27 -1.77 -8.39 13.74
N PRO A 28 -1.54 -8.82 12.49
CA PRO A 28 -1.61 -10.24 12.16
C PRO A 28 -0.46 -11.01 12.79
N ARG A 29 -0.68 -12.28 13.08
CA ARG A 29 0.30 -13.17 13.72
C ARG A 29 0.91 -14.17 12.75
N SER A 30 0.43 -14.21 11.50
CA SER A 30 0.87 -15.15 10.48
C SER A 30 0.58 -14.61 9.08
N GLU A 31 1.14 -15.26 8.06
CA GLU A 31 0.85 -14.93 6.66
C GLU A 31 -0.63 -15.13 6.34
N GLU A 32 -1.24 -16.18 6.86
CA GLU A 32 -2.66 -16.46 6.66
C GLU A 32 -3.52 -15.34 7.24
N GLU A 33 -3.21 -14.88 8.44
CA GLU A 33 -3.93 -13.77 9.07
C GLU A 33 -3.77 -12.47 8.28
N ARG A 34 -2.55 -12.18 7.80
CA ARG A 34 -2.31 -11.01 6.96
C ARG A 34 -3.09 -11.09 5.65
N THR A 35 -3.13 -12.25 5.02
CA THR A 35 -3.88 -12.45 3.78
C THR A 35 -5.36 -12.22 4.00
N GLN A 36 -5.91 -12.72 5.12
CA GLN A 36 -7.32 -12.50 5.46
C GLN A 36 -7.61 -11.02 5.73
N LEU A 37 -6.73 -10.33 6.45
CA LEU A 37 -6.83 -8.91 6.71
C LEU A 37 -6.80 -8.10 5.41
N ALA A 38 -5.85 -8.41 4.53
CA ALA A 38 -5.73 -7.74 3.24
C ALA A 38 -7.00 -7.92 2.41
N GLY A 39 -7.54 -9.13 2.34
CA GLY A 39 -8.78 -9.41 1.64
C GLY A 39 -9.95 -8.63 2.21
N THR A 40 -10.04 -8.55 3.53
CA THR A 40 -11.10 -7.79 4.19
C THR A 40 -10.97 -6.30 3.90
N CYS A 41 -9.76 -5.74 3.96
CA CYS A 41 -9.53 -4.33 3.65
C CYS A 41 -9.88 -4.01 2.19
N VAL A 42 -9.46 -4.85 1.26
CA VAL A 42 -9.79 -4.68 -0.16
C VAL A 42 -11.30 -4.63 -0.37
N ARG A 43 -12.04 -5.53 0.25
CA ARG A 43 -13.51 -5.56 0.14
C ARG A 43 -14.15 -4.35 0.79
N LYS A 44 -13.77 -4.01 2.01
CA LYS A 44 -14.37 -2.90 2.77
C LYS A 44 -14.11 -1.54 2.12
N LEU A 45 -12.93 -1.37 1.54
CA LEU A 45 -12.56 -0.11 0.88
C LEU A 45 -12.95 -0.07 -0.60
N GLY A 46 -13.54 -1.12 -1.12
CA GLY A 46 -13.99 -1.15 -2.52
C GLY A 46 -12.85 -1.07 -3.53
N ILE A 47 -11.70 -1.63 -3.21
CA ILE A 47 -10.53 -1.60 -4.09
C ILE A 47 -10.74 -2.59 -5.24
N GLU A 48 -10.73 -2.09 -6.48
CA GLU A 48 -10.98 -2.90 -7.68
C GLU A 48 -9.71 -3.27 -8.44
N ILE A 49 -8.59 -2.60 -8.19
CA ILE A 49 -7.32 -2.91 -8.86
C ILE A 49 -6.73 -4.22 -8.30
N PRO A 50 -5.96 -4.97 -9.12
CA PRO A 50 -5.32 -6.19 -8.63
C PRO A 50 -4.48 -5.93 -7.39
N ALA A 51 -4.54 -6.84 -6.43
CA ALA A 51 -3.83 -6.70 -5.17
C ALA A 51 -3.10 -7.99 -4.81
N VAL A 52 -1.89 -7.85 -4.31
CA VAL A 52 -1.09 -8.95 -3.77
C VAL A 52 -0.68 -8.60 -2.34
N VAL A 53 -0.25 -9.60 -1.58
CA VAL A 53 0.08 -9.44 -0.15
C VAL A 53 1.57 -9.68 0.02
N ASP A 54 2.25 -8.76 0.73
CA ASP A 54 3.65 -8.97 1.09
C ASP A 54 3.78 -10.15 2.05
N GLU A 55 4.89 -10.85 1.99
CA GLU A 55 5.15 -11.94 2.92
C GLU A 55 5.28 -11.43 4.35
N PHE A 56 5.09 -12.31 5.32
CA PHE A 56 5.07 -11.95 6.73
C PHE A 56 6.42 -11.35 7.20
N GLY A 57 7.51 -11.71 6.55
CA GLY A 57 8.83 -11.13 6.79
C GLY A 57 9.05 -9.75 6.21
N ASN A 58 8.05 -9.19 5.49
CA ASN A 58 8.08 -7.81 4.97
C ASN A 58 9.19 -7.55 3.94
N SER A 59 9.50 -8.53 3.09
CA SER A 59 10.58 -8.40 2.12
C SER A 59 10.31 -7.31 1.07
N THR A 60 9.07 -7.19 0.59
CA THR A 60 8.71 -6.16 -0.38
C THR A 60 8.73 -4.79 0.26
N GLU A 61 8.12 -4.66 1.44
CA GLU A 61 8.13 -3.38 2.19
C GLU A 61 9.57 -2.91 2.41
N SER A 62 10.46 -3.80 2.84
CA SER A 62 11.86 -3.47 3.09
C SER A 62 12.60 -3.07 1.81
N ALA A 63 12.40 -3.83 0.72
CA ALA A 63 13.07 -3.57 -0.55
C ALA A 63 12.67 -2.23 -1.18
N TYR A 64 11.41 -1.85 -1.03
CA TYR A 64 10.87 -0.61 -1.60
C TYR A 64 10.84 0.55 -0.62
N THR A 65 11.19 0.34 0.63
CA THR A 65 11.06 1.33 1.71
C THR A 65 9.65 1.94 1.68
N ALA A 66 8.65 1.07 1.72
CA ALA A 66 7.29 1.43 1.33
C ALA A 66 6.41 1.90 2.47
N TRP A 67 6.77 1.57 3.72
CA TRP A 67 5.93 1.91 4.88
C TRP A 67 5.88 3.43 5.13
N PRO A 68 4.76 4.05 5.46
CA PRO A 68 3.42 3.45 5.60
C PRO A 68 2.71 3.20 4.26
N GLU A 69 2.96 4.00 3.25
CA GLU A 69 2.54 3.75 1.88
C GLU A 69 3.46 4.51 0.91
N ARG A 70 3.57 4.02 -0.32
CA ARG A 70 4.44 4.62 -1.32
C ARG A 70 3.98 4.25 -2.72
N LEU A 71 4.21 5.16 -3.67
CA LEU A 71 3.87 4.96 -5.07
C LEU A 71 5.12 4.77 -5.91
N TYR A 72 5.07 3.83 -6.83
CA TYR A 72 6.12 3.57 -7.81
C TYR A 72 5.53 3.41 -9.20
N LEU A 73 6.23 3.92 -10.20
CA LEU A 73 5.93 3.64 -11.59
C LEU A 73 7.11 2.88 -12.18
N ILE A 74 6.83 1.69 -12.72
CA ILE A 74 7.85 0.84 -13.33
C ILE A 74 7.58 0.82 -14.83
N ASP A 75 8.59 1.16 -15.64
CA ASP A 75 8.45 1.19 -17.08
C ASP A 75 8.51 -0.21 -17.70
N ARG A 76 8.35 -0.28 -19.04
CA ARG A 76 8.32 -1.56 -19.74
C ARG A 76 9.63 -2.32 -19.71
N THR A 77 10.74 -1.66 -19.37
CA THR A 77 12.05 -2.29 -19.24
C THR A 77 12.31 -2.82 -17.84
N GLY A 78 11.36 -2.61 -16.91
CA GLY A 78 11.49 -3.04 -15.51
C GLY A 78 12.20 -2.05 -14.62
N ARG A 79 12.40 -0.81 -15.09
CA ARG A 79 13.07 0.23 -14.30
C ARG A 79 12.06 1.17 -13.65
N VAL A 80 12.40 1.66 -12.47
CA VAL A 80 11.59 2.66 -11.77
C VAL A 80 11.72 4.00 -12.48
N SER A 81 10.63 4.50 -13.05
CA SER A 81 10.60 5.80 -13.71
C SER A 81 10.01 6.91 -12.82
N TYR A 82 9.29 6.55 -11.78
CA TYR A 82 8.79 7.47 -10.75
C TYR A 82 8.76 6.78 -9.40
N LYS A 83 9.13 7.52 -8.37
CA LYS A 83 9.14 7.05 -6.99
C LYS A 83 8.68 8.21 -6.11
N SER A 84 7.57 8.03 -5.38
CA SER A 84 7.11 9.03 -4.44
C SER A 84 7.98 9.04 -3.17
N LYS A 85 7.86 10.09 -2.37
CA LYS A 85 8.30 10.04 -0.99
C LYS A 85 7.31 9.19 -0.19
N PRO A 86 7.72 8.65 0.97
CA PRO A 86 6.81 7.88 1.81
C PRO A 86 5.61 8.73 2.26
N GLY A 87 4.46 8.07 2.42
CA GLY A 87 3.29 8.72 2.99
C GLY A 87 3.45 9.05 4.47
N PRO A 88 2.46 9.75 5.05
CA PRO A 88 1.28 10.24 4.33
C PRO A 88 1.54 11.47 3.47
N TYR A 89 2.57 12.27 3.78
CA TYR A 89 2.80 13.55 3.09
C TYR A 89 3.35 13.37 1.67
N GLY A 90 4.04 12.27 1.40
CA GLY A 90 4.57 11.97 0.07
C GLY A 90 3.59 11.25 -0.84
N PHE A 91 2.40 10.92 -0.37
CA PHE A 91 1.38 10.23 -1.16
C PHE A 91 0.66 11.23 -2.06
N LYS A 92 1.12 11.33 -3.31
CA LYS A 92 0.62 12.30 -4.28
C LYS A 92 0.22 11.62 -5.59
N PRO A 93 -1.00 11.08 -5.69
CA PRO A 93 -1.47 10.38 -6.90
C PRO A 93 -1.39 11.23 -8.16
N ASP A 94 -1.53 12.55 -8.05
CA ASP A 94 -1.45 13.43 -9.21
C ASP A 94 -0.05 13.47 -9.81
N GLU A 95 0.99 13.36 -9.00
CA GLU A 95 2.37 13.25 -9.49
C GLU A 95 2.57 11.93 -10.25
N LEU A 96 2.01 10.83 -9.73
CA LEU A 96 2.03 9.55 -10.41
C LEU A 96 1.30 9.63 -11.75
N ARG A 97 0.14 10.28 -11.78
CA ARG A 97 -0.62 10.49 -13.02
C ARG A 97 0.20 11.25 -14.05
N THR A 98 0.86 12.32 -13.65
CA THR A 98 1.73 13.10 -14.52
C THR A 98 2.90 12.26 -15.04
N ALA A 99 3.54 11.50 -14.17
CA ALA A 99 4.65 10.62 -14.57
C ALA A 99 4.18 9.57 -15.57
N LEU A 100 3.02 8.97 -15.35
CA LEU A 100 2.44 7.99 -16.27
C LEU A 100 2.12 8.61 -17.62
N HIS A 101 1.53 9.80 -17.63
CA HIS A 101 1.23 10.53 -18.86
C HIS A 101 2.51 10.82 -19.65
N ASN A 102 3.56 11.27 -18.99
CA ASN A 102 4.84 11.54 -19.63
C ASN A 102 5.49 10.28 -20.21
N LEU A 103 5.32 9.15 -19.53
CA LEU A 103 5.89 7.89 -19.98
C LEU A 103 5.15 7.32 -21.18
N THR A 104 3.82 7.42 -21.20
CA THR A 104 2.98 6.81 -22.24
C THR A 104 2.57 7.77 -23.35
N GLY A 105 2.73 9.07 -23.16
CA GLY A 105 2.28 10.08 -24.11
C GLY A 105 0.77 10.31 -24.14
N GLN A 106 0.08 9.83 -23.10
CA GLN A 106 -1.39 9.93 -23.04
C GLN A 106 -1.84 10.92 -21.93
#